data_1022c308a78979a6499f4f8f351cd876
#
_entry.id   1022c308a78979a6499f4f8f351cd876
#
_cell.length_a   1.000
_cell.length_b   1.000
_cell.length_c   1.000
_cell.angle_alpha   90.00
_cell.angle_beta   90.00
_cell.angle_gamma   90.00
#
_symmetry.space_group_name_H-M   'P 1'
#
loop_
_entity.id
_entity.type
_entity.pdbx_description
1 polymer ?
#
loop_
_entity_poly.entity_id
_entity_poly.type
_entity_poly.pdbx_seq_one_letter_code
_entity_poly.pdbx_strand_id
1 'polypeptide(L)'
;MDRVVARLVVSPILLFVGLIALSCGGGTNPNRMLESISISPAVANAQNGQAQFVATGTFSAAPVTVTPLPVNWIGPPLPLNPVACTPNSCPGINSQGLATCGLISGPATITASAPRDPKLPLHTQNVPTVTATATLVCP
;
A
#
# COMPACT_ATOMS: atom_id res chain seq x y z
N MET A 1 -22.71 -41.57 61.56
CA MET A 1 -23.14 -40.14 61.62
C MET A 1 -21.93 -39.29 61.25
N ASP A 2 -21.61 -39.15 59.99
CA ASP A 2 -20.50 -38.36 59.50
C ASP A 2 -20.99 -37.28 58.59
N ARG A 3 -20.81 -36.05 59.05
CA ARG A 3 -21.19 -34.84 58.29
C ARG A 3 -20.06 -34.45 57.37
N VAL A 4 -20.28 -34.68 56.07
CA VAL A 4 -19.38 -34.19 55.03
C VAL A 4 -19.64 -32.68 54.83
N VAL A 5 -18.70 -31.88 55.26
CA VAL A 5 -18.70 -30.44 55.05
C VAL A 5 -18.10 -30.15 53.65
N ALA A 6 -18.97 -29.88 52.66
CA ALA A 6 -18.53 -29.45 51.34
C ALA A 6 -18.03 -28.00 51.43
N ARG A 7 -16.72 -27.81 51.31
CA ARG A 7 -16.11 -26.48 51.14
C ARG A 7 -16.30 -26.00 49.71
N LEU A 8 -17.22 -25.04 49.54
CA LEU A 8 -17.33 -24.25 48.32
C LEU A 8 -16.12 -23.34 48.21
N VAL A 9 -15.21 -23.70 47.29
CA VAL A 9 -14.13 -22.81 46.89
C VAL A 9 -14.67 -21.83 45.84
N VAL A 10 -15.07 -20.65 46.30
CA VAL A 10 -15.43 -19.55 45.41
C VAL A 10 -14.14 -18.95 44.87
N SER A 11 -13.80 -19.31 43.66
CA SER A 11 -12.68 -18.71 42.89
C SER A 11 -13.14 -17.34 42.37
N PRO A 12 -12.49 -16.22 42.74
CA PRO A 12 -12.80 -14.94 42.12
C PRO A 12 -12.13 -14.91 40.73
N ILE A 13 -12.93 -15.17 39.71
CA ILE A 13 -12.54 -14.87 38.32
C ILE A 13 -12.52 -13.35 38.21
N LEU A 14 -11.32 -12.80 38.31
CA LEU A 14 -11.03 -11.41 37.98
C LEU A 14 -11.29 -11.21 36.49
N LEU A 15 -12.46 -10.70 36.18
CA LEU A 15 -12.83 -10.23 34.86
C LEU A 15 -12.02 -8.96 34.57
N PHE A 16 -10.83 -9.11 33.99
CA PHE A 16 -10.12 -8.02 33.33
C PHE A 16 -10.88 -7.66 32.06
N VAL A 17 -11.89 -6.83 32.19
CA VAL A 17 -12.46 -6.10 31.06
C VAL A 17 -11.43 -5.07 30.65
N GLY A 18 -10.50 -5.47 29.76
CA GLY A 18 -9.63 -4.56 29.05
C GLY A 18 -10.50 -3.61 28.21
N LEU A 19 -10.68 -2.37 28.68
CA LEU A 19 -11.18 -1.28 27.86
C LEU A 19 -10.17 -1.06 26.74
N ILE A 20 -10.38 -1.72 25.61
CA ILE A 20 -9.74 -1.34 24.35
C ILE A 20 -10.46 -0.05 23.96
N ALA A 21 -9.90 1.07 24.38
CA ALA A 21 -10.23 2.37 23.83
C ALA A 21 -9.85 2.33 22.35
N LEU A 22 -10.78 1.93 21.49
CA LEU A 22 -10.73 2.21 20.07
C LEU A 22 -10.82 3.72 19.94
N SER A 23 -9.67 4.38 20.07
CA SER A 23 -9.49 5.78 19.70
C SER A 23 -9.62 5.88 18.18
N CYS A 24 -10.83 5.77 17.68
CA CYS A 24 -11.19 6.08 16.31
C CYS A 24 -11.35 7.60 16.18
N GLY A 25 -10.32 8.33 16.63
CA GLY A 25 -10.17 9.77 16.53
C GLY A 25 -9.32 10.17 15.35
N GLY A 26 -9.57 9.58 14.18
CA GLY A 26 -9.01 10.07 12.93
C GLY A 26 -9.70 11.37 12.50
N GLY A 27 -9.54 12.44 13.25
CA GLY A 27 -9.88 13.77 12.78
C GLY A 27 -9.08 14.03 11.51
N THR A 28 -9.70 13.89 10.34
CA THR A 28 -9.10 14.28 9.08
C THR A 28 -8.90 15.79 9.12
N ASN A 29 -7.65 16.23 9.32
CA ASN A 29 -7.33 17.64 9.22
C ASN A 29 -7.77 18.11 7.83
N PRO A 30 -8.69 19.10 7.72
CA PRO A 30 -9.24 19.53 6.44
C PRO A 30 -8.16 20.06 5.47
N ASN A 31 -7.01 20.45 5.99
CA ASN A 31 -5.88 21.01 5.23
C ASN A 31 -4.73 20.01 5.05
N ARG A 32 -4.96 18.72 5.31
CA ARG A 32 -3.94 17.69 5.13
C ARG A 32 -3.66 17.49 3.65
N MET A 33 -2.41 17.72 3.24
CA MET A 33 -1.97 17.60 1.85
C MET A 33 -0.87 16.55 1.75
N LEU A 34 -0.85 15.79 0.64
CA LEU A 34 0.25 14.90 0.31
C LEU A 34 1.45 15.73 -0.16
N GLU A 35 2.60 15.59 0.51
CA GLU A 35 3.83 16.33 0.23
C GLU A 35 4.81 15.53 -0.62
N SER A 36 4.96 14.23 -0.30
CA SER A 36 5.85 13.35 -1.04
C SER A 36 5.35 11.91 -1.08
N ILE A 37 5.83 11.17 -2.08
CA ILE A 37 5.67 9.73 -2.20
C ILE A 37 7.06 9.11 -2.24
N SER A 38 7.26 7.99 -1.57
CA SER A 38 8.40 7.11 -1.74
C SER A 38 7.93 5.72 -2.15
N ILE A 39 8.73 5.02 -2.98
CA ILE A 39 8.44 3.65 -3.41
C ILE A 39 9.51 2.73 -2.82
N SER A 40 9.09 1.63 -2.26
CA SER A 40 9.99 0.59 -1.73
C SER A 40 9.67 -0.76 -2.40
N PRO A 41 10.73 -1.47 -2.86
CA PRO A 41 12.10 -1.02 -3.00
C PRO A 41 12.27 0.01 -4.12
N ALA A 42 13.32 0.86 -4.04
CA ALA A 42 13.62 1.84 -5.09
C ALA A 42 14.13 1.16 -6.38
N VAL A 43 14.75 -0.02 -6.24
CA VAL A 43 15.16 -0.90 -7.33
C VAL A 43 14.79 -2.32 -6.95
N ALA A 44 14.11 -3.05 -7.82
CA ALA A 44 13.77 -4.45 -7.64
C ALA A 44 14.21 -5.28 -8.84
N ASN A 45 14.95 -6.38 -8.58
CA ASN A 45 15.20 -7.40 -9.57
C ASN A 45 13.99 -8.35 -9.60
N ALA A 46 13.38 -8.49 -10.77
CA ALA A 46 12.21 -9.34 -10.94
C ALA A 46 12.56 -10.81 -10.66
N GLN A 47 11.78 -11.44 -9.79
CA GLN A 47 11.82 -12.87 -9.52
C GLN A 47 10.71 -13.54 -10.31
N ASN A 48 11.06 -14.49 -11.17
CA ASN A 48 10.09 -15.11 -12.10
C ASN A 48 9.33 -14.07 -12.95
N GLY A 49 10.01 -12.99 -13.34
CA GLY A 49 9.42 -11.91 -14.12
C GLY A 49 8.51 -10.96 -13.35
N GLN A 50 8.49 -10.99 -12.02
CA GLN A 50 7.63 -10.16 -11.18
C GLN A 50 8.40 -9.52 -10.02
N ALA A 51 7.93 -8.33 -9.57
CA ALA A 51 8.40 -7.68 -8.35
C ALA A 51 7.27 -6.89 -7.68
N GLN A 52 7.26 -6.87 -6.35
CA GLN A 52 6.29 -6.12 -5.55
C GLN A 52 6.86 -4.76 -5.17
N PHE A 53 6.10 -3.69 -5.40
CA PHE A 53 6.37 -2.33 -4.95
C PHE A 53 5.30 -1.86 -3.97
N VAL A 54 5.69 -1.04 -3.01
CA VAL A 54 4.80 -0.41 -2.02
C VAL A 54 5.07 1.09 -2.03
N ALA A 55 4.00 1.87 -2.16
CA ALA A 55 4.07 3.31 -2.02
C ALA A 55 3.84 3.74 -0.58
N THR A 56 4.61 4.72 -0.10
CA THR A 56 4.45 5.38 1.19
C THR A 56 4.31 6.88 0.95
N GLY A 57 3.26 7.47 1.52
CA GLY A 57 3.01 8.91 1.43
C GLY A 57 3.41 9.64 2.70
N THR A 58 4.01 10.81 2.55
CA THR A 58 4.24 11.78 3.63
C THR A 58 3.30 12.96 3.46
N PHE A 59 2.66 13.37 4.55
CA PHE A 59 1.61 14.39 4.54
C PHE A 59 1.97 15.54 5.47
N SER A 60 1.43 16.72 5.18
CA SER A 60 1.61 17.96 5.96
C SER A 60 1.00 17.92 7.36
N ALA A 61 0.10 16.99 7.64
CA ALA A 61 -0.56 16.83 8.94
C ALA A 61 -0.83 15.36 9.25
N ALA A 62 -1.06 15.07 10.53
CA ALA A 62 -1.27 13.71 11.03
C ALA A 62 -2.48 12.98 10.38
N PRO A 63 -2.36 11.67 10.15
CA PRO A 63 -1.13 10.88 10.24
C PRO A 63 -0.11 11.29 9.16
N VAL A 64 1.12 11.61 9.59
CA VAL A 64 2.14 12.16 8.68
C VAL A 64 2.58 11.14 7.64
N THR A 65 2.63 9.86 8.00
CA THR A 65 3.04 8.79 7.10
C THR A 65 1.91 7.79 6.91
N VAL A 66 1.67 7.37 5.67
CA VAL A 66 0.68 6.32 5.31
C VAL A 66 1.34 5.28 4.42
N THR A 67 1.28 4.02 4.85
CA THR A 67 1.80 2.85 4.11
C THR A 67 0.84 1.66 4.29
N PRO A 68 0.38 1.00 3.23
CA PRO A 68 0.52 1.39 1.84
C PRO A 68 -0.33 2.63 1.50
N LEU A 69 0.21 3.51 0.66
CA LEU A 69 -0.53 4.63 0.12
C LEU A 69 -1.27 4.16 -1.15
N PRO A 70 -2.59 4.38 -1.26
CA PRO A 70 -3.29 4.21 -2.52
C PRO A 70 -2.75 5.19 -3.57
N VAL A 71 -2.28 4.67 -4.70
CA VAL A 71 -1.70 5.45 -5.79
C VAL A 71 -2.18 4.93 -7.14
N ASN A 72 -2.12 5.79 -8.15
CA ASN A 72 -2.19 5.35 -9.53
C ASN A 72 -0.80 4.87 -9.96
N TRP A 73 -0.68 3.58 -10.24
CA TRP A 73 0.53 2.98 -10.73
C TRP A 73 0.60 3.08 -12.24
N ILE A 74 1.77 3.48 -12.74
CA ILE A 74 2.08 3.53 -14.16
C ILE A 74 3.28 2.63 -14.40
N GLY A 75 3.07 1.60 -15.19
CA GLY A 75 4.08 0.61 -15.56
C GLY A 75 4.99 1.08 -16.68
N PRO A 76 5.91 0.22 -17.11
CA PRO A 76 6.75 0.47 -18.27
C PRO A 76 5.89 0.74 -19.51
N PRO A 77 6.38 1.58 -20.43
CA PRO A 77 5.70 1.79 -21.70
C PRO A 77 5.61 0.48 -22.47
N LEU A 78 4.46 0.26 -23.09
CA LEU A 78 4.28 -0.90 -23.96
C LEU A 78 5.24 -0.81 -25.16
N PRO A 79 5.78 -1.94 -25.63
CA PRO A 79 6.60 -1.95 -26.83
C PRO A 79 5.78 -1.42 -28.02
N LEU A 80 6.47 -0.72 -28.96
CA LEU A 80 5.83 -0.06 -30.09
C LEU A 80 5.03 -1.00 -31.03
N ASN A 81 5.18 -2.30 -30.85
CA ASN A 81 4.43 -3.31 -31.61
C ASN A 81 3.51 -4.12 -30.67
N PRO A 82 2.29 -3.64 -30.42
CA PRO A 82 1.37 -4.25 -29.42
C PRO A 82 0.81 -5.62 -29.83
N VAL A 83 1.12 -6.12 -31.03
CA VAL A 83 0.58 -7.38 -31.57
C VAL A 83 1.02 -8.62 -30.78
N ALA A 84 2.02 -8.49 -29.93
CA ALA A 84 2.60 -9.62 -29.19
C ALA A 84 2.17 -9.71 -27.71
N CYS A 85 1.40 -8.75 -27.21
CA CYS A 85 1.01 -8.76 -25.81
C CYS A 85 -0.26 -9.57 -25.57
N THR A 86 -0.12 -10.79 -25.10
CA THR A 86 -1.23 -11.49 -24.42
C THR A 86 -1.34 -10.95 -22.98
N PRO A 87 -2.49 -11.11 -22.30
CA PRO A 87 -2.68 -10.56 -20.95
C PRO A 87 -1.58 -10.90 -19.93
N ASN A 88 -0.84 -12.00 -20.16
CA ASN A 88 0.25 -12.46 -19.27
C ASN A 88 1.67 -12.14 -19.78
N SER A 89 1.81 -11.58 -20.98
CA SER A 89 3.11 -11.27 -21.60
C SER A 89 3.39 -9.77 -21.73
N CYS A 90 2.44 -8.93 -21.34
CA CYS A 90 2.67 -7.48 -21.31
C CYS A 90 3.39 -7.05 -20.04
N PRO A 91 4.36 -6.13 -20.18
CA PRO A 91 4.87 -5.43 -19.01
C PRO A 91 3.76 -4.58 -18.40
N GLY A 92 3.73 -4.49 -17.08
CA GLY A 92 2.70 -3.70 -16.41
C GLY A 92 2.87 -3.67 -14.91
N ILE A 93 1.99 -2.95 -14.26
CA ILE A 93 1.86 -2.94 -12.80
C ILE A 93 0.39 -2.85 -12.45
N ASN A 94 -0.07 -3.65 -11.50
CA ASN A 94 -1.45 -3.63 -11.06
C ASN A 94 -1.68 -2.60 -9.94
N SER A 95 -2.94 -2.39 -9.54
CA SER A 95 -3.32 -1.45 -8.48
C SER A 95 -2.74 -1.78 -7.10
N GLN A 96 -2.26 -3.00 -6.90
CA GLN A 96 -1.62 -3.45 -5.66
C GLN A 96 -0.09 -3.27 -5.68
N GLY A 97 0.48 -2.75 -6.79
CA GLY A 97 1.92 -2.53 -6.93
C GLY A 97 2.71 -3.77 -7.34
N LEU A 98 2.05 -4.85 -7.79
CA LEU A 98 2.73 -6.00 -8.38
C LEU A 98 3.06 -5.69 -9.84
N ALA A 99 4.35 -5.54 -10.13
CA ALA A 99 4.87 -5.29 -11.45
C ALA A 99 5.27 -6.60 -12.15
N THR A 100 5.04 -6.66 -13.46
CA THR A 100 5.39 -7.79 -14.34
C THR A 100 6.26 -7.32 -15.48
N CYS A 101 7.30 -8.07 -15.82
CA CYS A 101 8.22 -7.76 -16.91
C CYS A 101 7.62 -8.04 -18.29
N GLY A 102 6.76 -9.04 -18.38
CA GLY A 102 6.26 -9.49 -19.70
C GLY A 102 7.42 -9.90 -20.60
N LEU A 103 7.49 -9.29 -21.78
CA LEU A 103 8.53 -9.55 -22.79
C LEU A 103 9.69 -8.54 -22.79
N ILE A 104 9.72 -7.63 -21.83
CA ILE A 104 10.83 -6.68 -21.73
C ILE A 104 11.99 -7.29 -20.93
N SER A 105 13.23 -6.88 -21.26
CA SER A 105 14.44 -7.18 -20.52
C SER A 105 15.17 -5.88 -20.16
N GLY A 106 15.96 -5.92 -19.07
CA GLY A 106 16.68 -4.76 -18.57
C GLY A 106 15.85 -3.85 -17.66
N PRO A 107 16.35 -2.64 -17.37
CA PRO A 107 15.71 -1.72 -16.45
C PRO A 107 14.46 -1.07 -17.05
N ALA A 108 13.39 -1.03 -16.26
CA ALA A 108 12.12 -0.39 -16.62
C ALA A 108 11.65 0.52 -15.49
N THR A 109 11.08 1.67 -15.82
CA THR A 109 10.60 2.64 -14.84
C THR A 109 9.18 2.32 -14.41
N ILE A 110 8.97 2.28 -13.10
CA ILE A 110 7.65 2.22 -12.45
C ILE A 110 7.39 3.58 -11.83
N THR A 111 6.20 4.13 -12.01
CA THR A 111 5.80 5.41 -11.43
C THR A 111 4.57 5.24 -10.55
N ALA A 112 4.59 5.84 -9.36
CA ALA A 112 3.42 6.01 -8.50
C ALA A 112 2.99 7.48 -8.55
N SER A 113 1.70 7.74 -8.65
CA SER A 113 1.12 9.07 -8.72
C SER A 113 -0.14 9.16 -7.87
N ALA A 114 -0.30 10.24 -7.13
CA ALA A 114 -1.53 10.53 -6.39
C ALA A 114 -1.81 12.04 -6.36
N PRO A 115 -3.10 12.46 -6.27
CA PRO A 115 -3.46 13.84 -6.06
C PRO A 115 -2.82 14.41 -4.78
N ARG A 116 -2.38 15.65 -4.83
CA ARG A 116 -1.85 16.35 -3.64
C ARG A 116 -2.93 16.51 -2.57
N ASP A 117 -4.17 16.75 -2.97
CA ASP A 117 -5.31 16.70 -2.06
C ASP A 117 -5.84 15.27 -1.93
N PRO A 118 -5.70 14.61 -0.75
CA PRO A 118 -6.11 13.23 -0.56
C PRO A 118 -7.63 13.00 -0.60
N LYS A 119 -8.43 14.06 -0.66
CA LYS A 119 -9.88 13.98 -0.81
C LYS A 119 -10.31 13.74 -2.26
N LEU A 120 -9.42 14.00 -3.20
CA LEU A 120 -9.70 13.80 -4.62
C LEU A 120 -9.49 12.34 -5.03
N PRO A 121 -10.31 11.81 -5.94
CA PRO A 121 -10.08 10.49 -6.53
C PRO A 121 -8.72 10.41 -7.25
N LEU A 122 -8.09 9.23 -7.26
CA LEU A 122 -6.76 9.01 -7.86
C LEU A 122 -6.65 9.39 -9.33
N HIS A 123 -7.77 9.33 -10.07
CA HIS A 123 -7.80 9.58 -11.51
C HIS A 123 -8.35 10.97 -11.86
N THR A 124 -8.43 11.89 -10.89
CA THR A 124 -8.87 13.26 -11.17
C THR A 124 -7.86 13.95 -12.08
N GLN A 125 -8.34 14.44 -13.24
CA GLN A 125 -7.51 15.15 -14.20
C GLN A 125 -7.36 16.63 -13.82
N ASN A 126 -6.27 17.23 -14.30
CA ASN A 126 -5.97 18.67 -14.13
C ASN A 126 -5.85 19.13 -12.67
N VAL A 127 -5.41 18.24 -11.79
CA VAL A 127 -5.11 18.57 -10.39
C VAL A 127 -3.62 18.41 -10.10
N PRO A 128 -3.08 19.16 -9.13
CA PRO A 128 -1.71 18.97 -8.68
C PRO A 128 -1.52 17.54 -8.16
N THR A 129 -0.53 16.83 -8.69
CA THR A 129 -0.17 15.46 -8.30
C THR A 129 1.22 15.41 -7.71
N VAL A 130 1.44 14.45 -6.83
CA VAL A 130 2.75 14.04 -6.32
C VAL A 130 3.12 12.73 -7.00
N THR A 131 4.36 12.63 -7.47
CA THR A 131 4.85 11.45 -8.17
C THR A 131 6.16 10.95 -7.56
N ALA A 132 6.39 9.64 -7.67
CA ALA A 132 7.66 9.00 -7.37
C ALA A 132 7.94 7.91 -8.39
N THR A 133 9.21 7.57 -8.57
CA THR A 133 9.65 6.53 -9.51
C THR A 133 10.49 5.48 -8.81
N ALA A 134 10.45 4.25 -9.33
CA ALA A 134 11.30 3.13 -8.96
C ALA A 134 11.72 2.38 -10.21
N THR A 135 12.73 1.52 -10.08
CA THR A 135 13.26 0.72 -11.20
C THR A 135 12.94 -0.75 -11.01
N LEU A 136 12.28 -1.34 -11.99
CA LEU A 136 12.12 -2.78 -12.16
C LEU A 136 13.24 -3.27 -13.09
N VAL A 137 14.04 -4.23 -12.64
CA VAL A 137 15.07 -4.87 -13.49
C VAL A 137 14.54 -6.22 -13.93
N CYS A 138 14.30 -6.34 -15.22
CA CYS A 138 13.79 -7.55 -15.87
C CYS A 138 14.94 -8.44 -16.37
N PRO A 139 14.81 -9.79 -16.27
CA PRO A 139 15.84 -10.74 -16.69
C PRO A 139 16.09 -10.75 -18.19
#